data_be956ad8b485879a9fbcf27a6ace2b5b
#
_entry.id   be956ad8b485879a9fbcf27a6ace2b5b
#
_cell.length_a   1.000
_cell.length_b   1.000
_cell.length_c   1.000
_cell.angle_alpha   90.00
_cell.angle_beta   90.00
_cell.angle_gamma   90.00
#
_symmetry.space_group_name_H-M   'P 1'
#
loop_
_entity.id
_entity.type
_entity.pdbx_description
1 polymer ?
#
loop_
_entity_poly.entity_id
_entity_poly.type
_entity_poly.pdbx_seq_one_letter_code
_entity_poly.pdbx_strand_id
1 'polypeptide(L)'
;MIKRLRKALKQRYQQWIFRRLPAVKKIRLDNRKLFIFPTRAGFVFFTLLLLLWLIATNFENNLIFAFTFLLTSLFIVGVFHTFLNLSGLKIEGGKATPGFAGQTAEFEYLLSQGGKRRRYNIEISYPGVEPTFVSLMGREIKAVYLSIPVKKRGWLQAQRITVKSVYPLGLLKVWTYLQFDTTALVSPRAIDAPLPSQPAAGQGDKA
;
A
#
# COMPACT_ATOMS: atom_id res chain seq x y z
N MET A 1 -24.90 -11.26 -11.70
CA MET A 1 -24.94 -9.98 -12.40
C MET A 1 -24.39 -8.83 -11.54
N ILE A 2 -24.83 -8.62 -10.30
CA ILE A 2 -24.43 -7.53 -9.39
C ILE A 2 -22.91 -7.51 -9.05
N LYS A 3 -22.26 -8.67 -8.89
CA LYS A 3 -20.81 -8.75 -8.60
C LYS A 3 -19.94 -8.25 -9.77
N ARG A 4 -20.37 -8.48 -11.04
CA ARG A 4 -19.66 -8.00 -12.24
C ARG A 4 -19.80 -6.49 -12.42
N LEU A 5 -20.97 -5.94 -12.16
CA LEU A 5 -21.22 -4.49 -12.19
C LEU A 5 -20.42 -3.75 -11.10
N ARG A 6 -20.38 -4.27 -9.87
CA ARG A 6 -19.55 -3.72 -8.79
C ARG A 6 -18.06 -3.74 -9.14
N LYS A 7 -17.58 -4.78 -9.81
CA LYS A 7 -16.18 -4.91 -10.26
C LYS A 7 -15.87 -3.89 -11.36
N ALA A 8 -16.76 -3.72 -12.34
CA ALA A 8 -16.62 -2.76 -13.43
C ALA A 8 -16.69 -1.30 -12.95
N LEU A 9 -17.62 -0.97 -12.04
CA LEU A 9 -17.71 0.35 -11.42
C LEU A 9 -16.46 0.67 -10.57
N LYS A 10 -15.97 -0.30 -9.80
CA LYS A 10 -14.74 -0.16 -9.03
C LYS A 10 -13.53 0.06 -9.94
N GLN A 11 -13.45 -0.62 -11.06
CA GLN A 11 -12.39 -0.44 -12.06
C GLN A 11 -12.47 0.94 -12.75
N ARG A 12 -13.65 1.39 -13.15
CA ARG A 12 -13.85 2.73 -13.74
C ARG A 12 -13.55 3.85 -12.76
N TYR A 13 -13.99 3.72 -11.52
CA TYR A 13 -13.69 4.66 -10.44
C TYR A 13 -12.19 4.70 -10.12
N GLN A 14 -11.55 3.55 -10.10
CA GLN A 14 -10.10 3.46 -9.98
C GLN A 14 -9.38 4.11 -11.16
N GLN A 15 -9.78 3.85 -12.40
CA GLN A 15 -9.19 4.47 -13.59
C GLN A 15 -9.37 5.99 -13.63
N TRP A 16 -10.49 6.52 -13.16
CA TRP A 16 -10.74 7.97 -13.10
C TRP A 16 -9.85 8.67 -12.06
N ILE A 17 -9.75 8.12 -10.84
CA ILE A 17 -8.80 8.60 -9.83
C ILE A 17 -7.36 8.48 -10.37
N PHE A 18 -7.11 7.49 -11.18
CA PHE A 18 -5.82 7.12 -11.72
C PHE A 18 -5.25 8.10 -12.76
N ARG A 19 -6.07 8.82 -13.47
CA ARG A 19 -5.61 9.80 -14.46
C ARG A 19 -5.07 11.11 -13.86
N ARG A 20 -5.30 11.36 -12.56
CA ARG A 20 -4.99 12.64 -11.91
C ARG A 20 -3.79 12.61 -10.95
N LEU A 21 -3.13 11.47 -10.76
CA LEU A 21 -1.97 11.39 -9.87
C LEU A 21 -0.68 11.39 -10.71
N PRO A 22 0.09 12.48 -10.71
CA PRO A 22 1.39 12.48 -11.38
C PRO A 22 2.32 11.47 -10.72
N ALA A 23 3.15 10.81 -11.54
CA ALA A 23 4.23 10.00 -11.02
C ALA A 23 5.26 10.90 -10.34
N VAL A 24 5.63 10.57 -9.12
CA VAL A 24 6.53 11.37 -8.28
C VAL A 24 7.70 10.51 -7.80
N LYS A 25 8.88 11.12 -7.64
CA LYS A 25 10.03 10.43 -7.04
C LYS A 25 9.92 10.33 -5.53
N LYS A 26 9.36 11.37 -4.90
CA LYS A 26 9.20 11.48 -3.45
C LYS A 26 7.89 12.17 -3.12
N ILE A 27 7.17 11.67 -2.13
CA ILE A 27 5.92 12.25 -1.69
C ILE A 27 5.83 12.27 -0.17
N ARG A 28 5.24 13.34 0.36
CA ARG A 28 4.80 13.42 1.74
C ARG A 28 3.27 13.27 1.76
N LEU A 29 2.79 12.39 2.62
CA LEU A 29 1.36 12.16 2.80
C LEU A 29 0.76 13.29 3.64
N ASP A 30 0.20 14.27 2.94
CA ASP A 30 -0.54 15.36 3.56
C ASP A 30 -2.01 14.98 3.73
N ASN A 31 -2.72 15.71 4.58
CA ASN A 31 -4.13 15.47 4.91
C ASN A 31 -5.05 15.40 3.69
N ARG A 32 -4.74 16.15 2.62
CA ARG A 32 -5.54 16.21 1.39
C ARG A 32 -5.45 14.95 0.51
N LYS A 33 -4.47 14.09 0.78
CA LYS A 33 -4.20 12.87 -0.01
C LYS A 33 -4.64 11.59 0.68
N LEU A 34 -5.17 11.70 1.90
CA LEU A 34 -5.62 10.58 2.71
C LEU A 34 -7.14 10.47 2.68
N PHE A 35 -7.61 9.27 2.40
CA PHE A 35 -9.02 8.92 2.48
C PHE A 35 -9.26 8.16 3.78
N ILE A 36 -10.35 8.49 4.48
CA ILE A 36 -10.77 7.81 5.71
C ILE A 36 -12.15 7.23 5.48
N PHE A 37 -12.34 5.98 5.90
CA PHE A 37 -13.65 5.33 5.85
C PHE A 37 -13.79 4.31 6.98
N PRO A 38 -14.98 4.14 7.57
CA PRO A 38 -15.23 3.10 8.55
C PRO A 38 -15.01 1.70 7.95
N THR A 39 -14.45 0.81 8.73
CA THR A 39 -14.41 -0.63 8.40
C THR A 39 -15.77 -1.27 8.70
N ARG A 40 -15.93 -2.57 8.40
CA ARG A 40 -17.12 -3.30 8.83
C ARG A 40 -17.29 -3.26 10.34
N ALA A 41 -16.18 -3.45 11.08
CA ALA A 41 -16.18 -3.34 12.54
C ALA A 41 -16.54 -1.92 13.01
N GLY A 42 -16.08 -0.88 12.29
CA GLY A 42 -16.43 0.52 12.56
C GLY A 42 -17.92 0.80 12.39
N PHE A 43 -18.56 0.25 11.36
CA PHE A 43 -20.02 0.35 11.20
C PHE A 43 -20.80 -0.36 12.32
N VAL A 44 -20.38 -1.58 12.68
CA VAL A 44 -21.01 -2.30 13.80
C VAL A 44 -20.85 -1.52 15.10
N PHE A 45 -19.66 -0.98 15.36
CA PHE A 45 -19.40 -0.17 16.54
C PHE A 45 -20.24 1.12 16.57
N PHE A 46 -20.37 1.79 15.44
CA PHE A 46 -21.23 2.97 15.34
C PHE A 46 -22.71 2.64 15.58
N THR A 47 -23.20 1.54 15.04
CA THR A 47 -24.57 1.05 15.31
C THR A 47 -24.76 0.74 16.78
N LEU A 48 -23.75 0.12 17.43
CA LEU A 48 -23.78 -0.14 18.88
C LEU A 48 -23.90 1.17 19.68
N LEU A 49 -23.13 2.20 19.32
CA LEU A 49 -23.22 3.51 19.98
C LEU A 49 -24.63 4.12 19.86
N LEU A 50 -25.24 4.02 18.66
CA LEU A 50 -26.61 4.51 18.45
C LEU A 50 -27.62 3.74 19.32
N LEU A 51 -27.50 2.41 19.41
CA LEU A 51 -28.38 1.58 20.24
C LEU A 51 -28.22 1.93 21.73
N LEU A 52 -26.99 2.04 22.21
CA LEU A 52 -26.72 2.43 23.59
C LEU A 52 -27.30 3.81 23.91
N TRP A 53 -27.17 4.76 22.99
CA TRP A 53 -27.72 6.09 23.15
C TRP A 53 -29.27 6.06 23.23
N LEU A 54 -29.90 5.29 22.36
CA LEU A 54 -31.38 5.10 22.39
C LEU A 54 -31.83 4.46 23.72
N ILE A 55 -31.14 3.41 24.19
CA ILE A 55 -31.44 2.75 25.45
C ILE A 55 -31.24 3.75 26.61
N ALA A 56 -30.13 4.46 26.63
CA ALA A 56 -29.84 5.45 27.67
C ALA A 56 -30.95 6.51 27.77
N THR A 57 -31.40 7.01 26.61
CA THR A 57 -32.48 8.02 26.55
C THR A 57 -33.83 7.45 26.96
N ASN A 58 -34.17 6.22 26.52
CA ASN A 58 -35.48 5.64 26.79
C ASN A 58 -35.64 5.24 28.27
N PHE A 59 -34.57 4.77 28.91
CA PHE A 59 -34.57 4.35 30.34
C PHE A 59 -34.05 5.40 31.29
N GLU A 60 -33.71 6.59 30.80
CA GLU A 60 -33.13 7.72 31.58
C GLU A 60 -31.96 7.30 32.49
N ASN A 61 -31.18 6.32 32.05
CA ASN A 61 -30.13 5.71 32.84
C ASN A 61 -28.78 6.41 32.69
N ASN A 62 -28.38 7.13 33.71
CA ASN A 62 -27.12 7.91 33.71
C ASN A 62 -25.87 7.05 33.51
N LEU A 63 -25.87 5.78 33.98
CA LEU A 63 -24.74 4.89 33.83
C LEU A 63 -24.55 4.49 32.35
N ILE A 64 -25.66 4.22 31.65
CA ILE A 64 -25.62 3.90 30.21
C ILE A 64 -25.18 5.13 29.40
N PHE A 65 -25.61 6.34 29.78
CA PHE A 65 -25.09 7.57 29.16
C PHE A 65 -23.58 7.71 29.36
N ALA A 66 -23.09 7.55 30.60
CA ALA A 66 -21.66 7.65 30.88
C ALA A 66 -20.85 6.64 30.06
N PHE A 67 -21.31 5.39 29.94
CA PHE A 67 -20.66 4.37 29.12
C PHE A 67 -20.70 4.71 27.63
N THR A 68 -21.82 5.21 27.12
CA THR A 68 -21.95 5.65 25.72
C THR A 68 -20.99 6.80 25.40
N PHE A 69 -20.86 7.79 26.29
CA PHE A 69 -19.91 8.89 26.11
C PHE A 69 -18.46 8.42 26.16
N LEU A 70 -18.13 7.49 27.05
CA LEU A 70 -16.81 6.87 27.11
C LEU A 70 -16.44 6.19 25.79
N LEU A 71 -17.34 5.34 25.26
CA LEU A 71 -17.10 4.65 23.98
C LEU A 71 -17.04 5.62 22.79
N THR A 72 -17.87 6.67 22.80
CA THR A 72 -17.83 7.72 21.78
C THR A 72 -16.50 8.47 21.81
N SER A 73 -16.02 8.81 23.00
CA SER A 73 -14.69 9.44 23.18
C SER A 73 -13.58 8.52 22.65
N LEU A 74 -13.62 7.24 22.97
CA LEU A 74 -12.67 6.26 22.45
C LEU A 74 -12.70 6.16 20.92
N PHE A 75 -13.88 6.22 20.32
CA PHE A 75 -14.05 6.23 18.88
C PHE A 75 -13.40 7.46 18.24
N ILE A 76 -13.67 8.65 18.78
CA ILE A 76 -13.10 9.93 18.31
C ILE A 76 -11.57 9.89 18.40
N VAL A 77 -11.02 9.47 19.53
CA VAL A 77 -9.57 9.30 19.69
C VAL A 77 -9.01 8.31 18.67
N GLY A 78 -9.73 7.22 18.42
CA GLY A 78 -9.39 6.23 17.40
C GLY A 78 -9.31 6.84 16.00
N VAL A 79 -10.26 7.72 15.62
CA VAL A 79 -10.23 8.47 14.34
C VAL A 79 -8.93 9.24 14.19
N PHE A 80 -8.57 10.04 15.20
CA PHE A 80 -7.35 10.84 15.18
C PHE A 80 -6.09 9.99 15.09
N HIS A 81 -5.99 8.94 15.88
CA HIS A 81 -4.82 8.05 15.86
C HIS A 81 -4.66 7.31 14.53
N THR A 82 -5.75 6.81 13.96
CA THR A 82 -5.69 6.14 12.65
C THR A 82 -5.23 7.09 11.55
N PHE A 83 -5.76 8.32 11.55
CA PHE A 83 -5.35 9.35 10.60
C PHE A 83 -3.88 9.74 10.78
N LEU A 84 -3.47 10.02 12.01
CA LEU A 84 -2.11 10.43 12.34
C LEU A 84 -1.07 9.32 12.05
N ASN A 85 -1.49 8.06 11.97
CA ASN A 85 -0.59 6.96 11.65
C ASN A 85 -0.02 7.03 10.23
N LEU A 86 -0.77 7.57 9.25
CA LEU A 86 -0.29 7.80 7.88
C LEU A 86 0.08 9.26 7.60
N SER A 87 -0.56 10.22 8.26
CA SER A 87 -0.31 11.64 8.02
C SER A 87 1.14 12.02 8.29
N GLY A 88 1.78 12.74 7.35
CA GLY A 88 3.16 13.17 7.42
C GLY A 88 4.22 12.10 7.12
N LEU A 89 3.82 10.88 6.74
CA LEU A 89 4.73 9.85 6.24
C LEU A 89 5.33 10.29 4.91
N LYS A 90 6.64 10.14 4.76
CA LYS A 90 7.35 10.38 3.51
C LYS A 90 7.66 9.03 2.88
N ILE A 91 7.34 8.91 1.59
CA ILE A 91 7.62 7.71 0.80
C ILE A 91 8.40 8.16 -0.44
N GLU A 92 9.46 7.47 -0.73
CA GLU A 92 10.35 7.72 -1.86
C GLU A 92 10.51 6.42 -2.65
N GLY A 93 10.41 6.50 -3.98
CA GLY A 93 10.75 5.38 -4.84
C GLY A 93 12.27 5.19 -4.85
N GLY A 94 12.71 4.02 -4.44
CA GLY A 94 14.11 3.62 -4.42
C GLY A 94 14.53 2.97 -5.74
N LYS A 95 15.46 2.03 -5.61
CA LYS A 95 15.98 1.25 -6.74
C LYS A 95 14.99 0.20 -7.20
N ALA A 96 15.09 -0.16 -8.45
CA ALA A 96 14.39 -1.33 -8.99
C ALA A 96 15.43 -2.40 -9.31
N THR A 97 15.22 -3.61 -8.82
CA THR A 97 16.08 -4.74 -9.16
C THR A 97 15.65 -5.30 -10.51
N PRO A 98 16.57 -5.41 -11.46
CA PRO A 98 16.29 -6.03 -12.74
C PRO A 98 15.79 -7.46 -12.56
N GLY A 99 14.81 -7.86 -13.36
CA GLY A 99 14.28 -9.23 -13.36
C GLY A 99 14.41 -9.86 -14.73
N PHE A 100 14.26 -11.18 -14.80
CA PHE A 100 14.16 -11.91 -16.06
C PHE A 100 12.70 -12.14 -16.42
N ALA A 101 12.40 -12.19 -17.71
CA ALA A 101 11.06 -12.51 -18.18
C ALA A 101 10.62 -13.90 -17.67
N GLY A 102 9.45 -13.95 -17.02
CA GLY A 102 8.94 -15.15 -16.33
C GLY A 102 9.24 -15.20 -14.82
N GLN A 103 10.02 -14.28 -14.30
CA GLN A 103 10.33 -14.11 -12.87
C GLN A 103 9.62 -12.90 -12.26
N THR A 104 10.06 -12.44 -11.09
CA THR A 104 9.57 -11.24 -10.41
C THR A 104 10.60 -10.13 -10.51
N ALA A 105 10.16 -8.89 -10.72
CA ALA A 105 10.98 -7.69 -10.52
C ALA A 105 10.62 -7.07 -9.18
N GLU A 106 11.61 -6.59 -8.46
CA GLU A 106 11.43 -5.96 -7.15
C GLU A 106 11.65 -4.47 -7.23
N PHE A 107 10.75 -3.73 -6.57
CA PHE A 107 10.83 -2.29 -6.43
C PHE A 107 10.98 -1.93 -4.97
N GLU A 108 12.00 -1.14 -4.68
CA GLU A 108 12.27 -0.62 -3.34
C GLU A 108 11.47 0.66 -3.10
N TYR A 109 10.91 0.78 -1.91
CA TYR A 109 10.26 1.99 -1.42
C TYR A 109 10.84 2.35 -0.06
N LEU A 110 11.37 3.57 0.05
CA LEU A 110 11.94 4.08 1.29
C LEU A 110 10.87 4.86 2.06
N LEU A 111 10.50 4.35 3.22
CA LEU A 111 9.59 5.00 4.14
C LEU A 111 10.38 5.75 5.18
N SER A 112 10.08 7.03 5.37
CA SER A 112 10.73 7.87 6.35
C SER A 112 9.75 8.84 7.00
N GLN A 113 10.12 9.33 8.18
CA GLN A 113 9.36 10.36 8.87
C GLN A 113 10.29 11.39 9.52
N GLY A 114 9.85 12.64 9.59
CA GLY A 114 10.63 13.73 10.16
C GLY A 114 10.54 13.85 11.69
N GLY A 115 9.68 13.08 12.34
CA GLY A 115 9.38 13.21 13.76
C GLY A 115 9.71 11.97 14.58
N LYS A 116 9.56 12.07 15.92
CA LYS A 116 9.75 10.95 16.87
C LYS A 116 8.52 10.03 16.99
N ARG A 117 7.44 10.29 16.21
CA ARG A 117 6.21 9.51 16.30
C ARG A 117 6.46 8.08 15.87
N ARG A 118 5.89 7.14 16.61
CA ARG A 118 5.85 5.72 16.22
C ARG A 118 4.66 5.50 15.30
N ARG A 119 4.86 4.68 14.26
CA ARG A 119 3.83 4.30 13.30
C ARG A 119 3.78 2.79 13.23
N TYR A 120 2.58 2.24 13.33
CA TYR A 120 2.38 0.82 13.43
C TYR A 120 1.56 0.29 12.28
N ASN A 121 1.90 -0.91 11.84
CA ASN A 121 1.08 -1.71 10.93
C ASN A 121 0.63 -0.94 9.67
N ILE A 122 1.59 -0.31 8.98
CA ILE A 122 1.36 0.32 7.69
C ILE A 122 1.38 -0.79 6.65
N GLU A 123 0.29 -0.96 5.95
CA GLU A 123 0.12 -1.92 4.87
C GLU A 123 0.47 -1.25 3.53
N ILE A 124 1.38 -1.86 2.77
CA ILE A 124 1.80 -1.41 1.44
C ILE A 124 1.66 -2.58 0.48
N SER A 125 0.97 -2.37 -0.63
CA SER A 125 0.73 -3.44 -1.61
C SER A 125 0.54 -2.91 -3.02
N TYR A 126 0.83 -3.76 -3.99
CA TYR A 126 0.29 -3.61 -5.34
C TYR A 126 -1.13 -4.17 -5.44
N PRO A 127 -1.94 -3.72 -6.41
CA PRO A 127 -3.27 -4.29 -6.64
C PRO A 127 -3.19 -5.79 -6.96
N GLY A 128 -3.81 -6.62 -6.12
CA GLY A 128 -3.86 -8.08 -6.31
C GLY A 128 -2.64 -8.85 -5.83
N VAL A 129 -1.70 -8.18 -5.17
CA VAL A 129 -0.53 -8.80 -4.52
C VAL A 129 -0.72 -8.76 -3.01
N GLU A 130 -0.15 -9.74 -2.31
CA GLU A 130 -0.17 -9.77 -0.85
C GLU A 130 0.47 -8.51 -0.24
N PRO A 131 -0.13 -7.96 0.82
CA PRO A 131 0.37 -6.75 1.45
C PRO A 131 1.61 -7.01 2.29
N THR A 132 2.56 -6.08 2.23
CA THR A 132 3.69 -6.03 3.15
C THR A 132 3.37 -5.06 4.28
N PHE A 133 3.61 -5.48 5.52
CA PHE A 133 3.38 -4.67 6.71
C PHE A 133 4.69 -4.10 7.24
N VAL A 134 4.67 -2.82 7.56
CA VAL A 134 5.84 -2.13 8.10
C VAL A 134 5.45 -1.22 9.27
N SER A 135 6.33 -1.16 10.27
CA SER A 135 6.22 -0.23 11.39
C SER A 135 7.49 0.61 11.48
N LEU A 136 7.35 1.90 11.81
CA LEU A 136 8.45 2.86 11.94
C LEU A 136 8.56 3.33 13.38
N MET A 137 9.75 3.19 13.97
CA MET A 137 10.04 3.57 15.34
C MET A 137 10.88 4.86 15.38
N GLY A 138 10.20 6.02 15.43
CA GLY A 138 10.90 7.31 15.50
C GLY A 138 11.45 7.78 14.14
N ARG A 139 12.65 8.36 14.12
CA ARG A 139 13.32 8.93 12.92
C ARG A 139 14.00 7.87 12.05
N GLU A 140 13.38 6.75 11.90
CA GLU A 140 13.88 5.60 11.14
C GLU A 140 13.53 5.73 9.66
N ILE A 141 14.42 5.24 8.81
CA ILE A 141 14.15 5.00 7.39
C ILE A 141 14.09 3.50 7.19
N LYS A 142 12.98 3.00 6.66
CA LYS A 142 12.81 1.59 6.31
C LYS A 142 12.62 1.41 4.82
N ALA A 143 13.36 0.47 4.27
CA ALA A 143 13.15 -0.01 2.91
C ALA A 143 12.06 -1.10 2.93
N VAL A 144 11.16 -1.03 1.97
CA VAL A 144 10.11 -2.02 1.70
C VAL A 144 10.25 -2.45 0.25
N TYR A 145 10.31 -3.75 0.03
CA TYR A 145 10.43 -4.35 -1.30
C TYR A 145 9.08 -4.92 -1.70
N LEU A 146 8.62 -4.53 -2.88
CA LEU A 146 7.40 -5.05 -3.47
C LEU A 146 7.72 -5.73 -4.79
N SER A 147 7.31 -6.98 -4.93
CA SER A 147 7.57 -7.80 -6.11
C SER A 147 6.40 -7.76 -7.07
N ILE A 148 6.69 -7.68 -8.37
CA ILE A 148 5.72 -7.75 -9.46
C ILE A 148 6.09 -8.89 -10.39
N PRO A 149 5.16 -9.80 -10.73
CA PRO A 149 5.43 -10.83 -11.74
C PRO A 149 5.62 -10.20 -13.11
N VAL A 150 6.70 -10.55 -13.79
CA VAL A 150 7.09 -9.98 -15.08
C VAL A 150 6.81 -10.98 -16.19
N LYS A 151 5.99 -10.59 -17.16
CA LYS A 151 5.60 -11.48 -18.29
C LYS A 151 6.39 -11.22 -19.56
N LYS A 152 6.90 -10.01 -19.78
CA LYS A 152 7.55 -9.59 -21.03
C LYS A 152 8.84 -8.86 -20.73
N ARG A 153 9.83 -9.00 -21.64
CA ARG A 153 11.08 -8.22 -21.60
C ARG A 153 10.82 -6.74 -21.92
N GLY A 154 11.67 -5.86 -21.46
CA GLY A 154 11.65 -4.42 -21.74
C GLY A 154 11.59 -3.58 -20.47
N TRP A 155 11.26 -2.31 -20.62
CA TRP A 155 11.11 -1.39 -19.49
C TRP A 155 9.81 -1.65 -18.75
N LEU A 156 9.91 -1.97 -17.46
CA LEU A 156 8.79 -2.16 -16.56
C LEU A 156 8.68 -0.95 -15.65
N GLN A 157 7.62 -0.18 -15.78
CA GLN A 157 7.33 0.92 -14.87
C GLN A 157 6.68 0.38 -13.59
N ALA A 158 7.07 0.95 -12.44
CA ALA A 158 6.48 0.63 -11.16
C ALA A 158 4.96 0.82 -11.21
N GLN A 159 4.24 -0.20 -10.76
CA GLN A 159 2.80 -0.12 -10.64
C GLN A 159 2.43 0.81 -9.48
N ARG A 160 1.18 1.20 -9.47
CA ARG A 160 0.63 2.02 -8.40
C ARG A 160 0.54 1.21 -7.12
N ILE A 161 1.04 1.79 -6.03
CA ILE A 161 0.94 1.19 -4.70
C ILE A 161 -0.26 1.75 -3.93
N THR A 162 -0.82 0.92 -3.08
CA THR A 162 -1.78 1.30 -2.05
C THR A 162 -1.07 1.32 -0.71
N VAL A 163 -1.17 2.43 -0.01
CA VAL A 163 -0.69 2.55 1.37
C VAL A 163 -1.90 2.69 2.27
N LYS A 164 -2.01 1.82 3.26
CA LYS A 164 -3.20 1.73 4.12
C LYS A 164 -2.81 1.49 5.57
N SER A 165 -3.65 1.95 6.50
CA SER A 165 -3.56 1.60 7.91
C SER A 165 -4.95 1.48 8.52
N VAL A 166 -5.09 0.55 9.47
CA VAL A 166 -6.28 0.37 10.30
C VAL A 166 -5.95 0.49 11.80
N TYR A 167 -4.71 0.82 12.12
CA TYR A 167 -4.26 0.98 13.50
C TYR A 167 -4.85 2.26 14.13
N PRO A 168 -5.25 2.26 15.43
CA PRO A 168 -5.06 1.20 16.42
C PRO A 168 -6.21 0.21 16.55
N LEU A 169 -7.45 0.65 16.43
CA LEU A 169 -8.64 -0.13 16.82
C LEU A 169 -9.25 -0.97 15.69
N GLY A 170 -8.79 -0.80 14.46
CA GLY A 170 -9.38 -1.47 13.31
C GLY A 170 -10.77 -0.96 12.90
N LEU A 171 -11.33 0.04 13.61
CA LEU A 171 -12.65 0.59 13.33
C LEU A 171 -12.67 1.47 12.08
N LEU A 172 -11.54 2.08 11.78
CA LEU A 172 -11.35 2.99 10.66
C LEU A 172 -10.20 2.51 9.78
N LYS A 173 -10.33 2.74 8.50
CA LYS A 173 -9.31 2.52 7.50
C LYS A 173 -8.92 3.86 6.90
N VAL A 174 -7.64 4.19 6.94
CA VAL A 174 -7.05 5.30 6.20
C VAL A 174 -6.21 4.73 5.07
N TRP A 175 -6.34 5.28 3.86
CA TRP A 175 -5.55 4.81 2.72
C TRP A 175 -5.27 5.93 1.73
N THR A 176 -4.27 5.68 0.88
CA THR A 176 -3.94 6.50 -0.28
C THR A 176 -3.42 5.64 -1.41
N TYR A 177 -3.44 6.20 -2.61
CA TYR A 177 -2.84 5.60 -3.80
C TYR A 177 -1.67 6.46 -4.26
N LEU A 178 -0.54 5.83 -4.56
CA LEU A 178 0.67 6.51 -5.00
C LEU A 178 1.23 5.85 -6.25
N GLN A 179 1.80 6.66 -7.13
CA GLN A 179 2.54 6.19 -8.28
C GLN A 179 3.93 6.82 -8.27
N PHE A 180 4.95 5.98 -8.41
CA PHE A 180 6.34 6.41 -8.45
C PHE A 180 6.91 6.30 -9.86
N ASP A 181 7.80 7.25 -10.18
CA ASP A 181 8.53 7.26 -11.43
C ASP A 181 9.81 6.42 -11.29
N THR A 182 9.61 5.11 -11.09
CA THR A 182 10.68 4.14 -11.00
C THR A 182 10.48 3.08 -12.08
N THR A 183 11.52 2.79 -12.82
CA THR A 183 11.51 1.80 -13.91
C THR A 183 12.55 0.71 -13.65
N ALA A 184 12.21 -0.52 -13.96
CA ALA A 184 13.10 -1.67 -13.96
C ALA A 184 13.37 -2.13 -15.38
N LEU A 185 14.60 -2.55 -15.66
CA LEU A 185 14.93 -3.23 -16.92
C LEU A 185 14.67 -4.73 -16.75
N VAL A 186 13.86 -5.30 -17.63
CA VAL A 186 13.59 -6.73 -17.66
C VAL A 186 14.37 -7.37 -18.79
N SER A 187 15.30 -8.22 -18.42
CA SER A 187 16.12 -8.98 -19.36
C SER A 187 15.35 -10.16 -19.96
N PRO A 188 15.72 -10.63 -21.15
CA PRO A 188 15.22 -11.90 -21.68
C PRO A 188 15.53 -13.04 -20.72
N ARG A 189 14.71 -14.10 -20.74
CA ARG A 189 14.99 -15.32 -19.99
C ARG A 189 16.32 -15.90 -20.46
N ALA A 190 17.24 -16.16 -19.55
CA ALA A 190 18.44 -16.89 -19.85
C ALA A 190 18.05 -18.31 -20.34
N ILE A 191 18.52 -18.71 -21.50
CA ILE A 191 18.39 -20.06 -22.03
C ILE A 191 19.75 -20.69 -21.86
N ASP A 192 19.83 -21.81 -21.16
CA ASP A 192 21.03 -22.65 -21.14
C ASP A 192 21.20 -23.30 -22.53
N ALA A 193 21.75 -22.53 -23.45
CA ALA A 193 22.18 -23.05 -24.73
C ALA A 193 23.63 -23.51 -24.60
N PRO A 194 24.00 -24.69 -25.06
CA PRO A 194 25.39 -25.09 -25.13
C PRO A 194 26.14 -24.04 -26.00
N LEU A 195 27.27 -23.57 -25.46
CA LEU A 195 28.13 -22.65 -26.20
C LEU A 195 28.50 -23.30 -27.54
N PRO A 196 28.35 -22.61 -28.68
CA PRO A 196 28.81 -23.12 -29.96
C PRO A 196 30.29 -23.45 -29.80
N SER A 197 30.66 -24.71 -30.08
CA SER A 197 32.04 -25.10 -30.10
C SER A 197 32.80 -24.18 -31.06
N GLN A 198 33.79 -23.46 -30.60
CA GLN A 198 34.66 -22.69 -31.47
C GLN A 198 35.26 -23.64 -32.47
N PRO A 199 35.18 -23.35 -33.77
CA PRO A 199 35.88 -24.15 -34.75
C PRO A 199 37.36 -24.10 -34.37
N ALA A 200 37.99 -25.26 -34.25
CA ALA A 200 39.40 -25.38 -33.98
C ALA A 200 40.15 -24.51 -34.99
N ALA A 201 40.95 -23.57 -34.49
CA ALA A 201 41.82 -22.75 -35.36
C ALA A 201 42.63 -23.70 -36.20
N GLY A 202 42.41 -23.65 -37.49
CA GLY A 202 43.13 -24.50 -38.47
C GLY A 202 44.61 -24.34 -38.26
N GLN A 203 45.29 -25.47 -38.06
CA GLN A 203 46.74 -25.56 -38.13
C GLN A 203 47.12 -25.09 -39.52
N GLY A 204 47.75 -23.91 -39.55
CA GLY A 204 48.36 -23.41 -40.81
C GLY A 204 49.42 -24.41 -41.23
N ASP A 205 49.19 -25.00 -42.37
CA ASP A 205 50.13 -25.82 -43.09
C ASP A 205 51.36 -24.98 -43.42
N LYS A 206 52.49 -25.31 -42.86
CA LYS A 206 53.79 -24.77 -43.25
C LYS A 206 54.33 -25.68 -44.36
N ALA A 207 54.29 -25.24 -45.58
CA ALA A 207 55.18 -25.68 -46.66
C ALA A 207 56.18 -24.61 -47.00
#